data_1656730774f7c40794f73beaa8a5b9e9
#
_entry.id   1656730774f7c40794f73beaa8a5b9e9
#
_cell.length_a   1.000
_cell.length_b   1.000
_cell.length_c   1.000
_cell.angle_alpha   90.00
_cell.angle_beta   90.00
_cell.angle_gamma   90.00
#
_symmetry.space_group_name_H-M   'P 1'
#
loop_
_entity.id
_entity.type
_entity.pdbx_description
1 polymer ?
#
loop_
_entity_poly.entity_id
_entity_poly.type
_entity_poly.pdbx_seq_one_letter_code
_entity_poly.pdbx_strand_id
1 'polypeptide(L)'
;MSGIETALGVYGLITGTITIIETSIKIYDAVKDKSGIPEKLRKVSETLPSLKELLKGAEAQFSKSQPADTAWIEVGKDVQRCNEACQELQDLLSKAYPEEEASRARRFVKAATTTLSGKGKTAEQLLKEIQGYLEVLLDRQILTNAALLEDIKATVDELLPRQGQVQNNVNGDNIGRDKISYTSSGSGHMFTGDHGTFHIGGTSIH
;
A
#
# COMPACT_ATOMS: atom_id res chain seq x y z
N MET A 1 -25.41 -13.56 -16.95
CA MET A 1 -25.32 -12.84 -15.66
C MET A 1 -23.93 -13.08 -15.14
N SER A 2 -23.14 -12.02 -14.92
CA SER A 2 -21.83 -12.19 -14.24
C SER A 2 -22.11 -12.58 -12.78
N GLY A 3 -21.28 -13.44 -12.18
CA GLY A 3 -21.47 -13.91 -10.81
C GLY A 3 -21.50 -12.82 -9.72
N ILE A 4 -21.29 -11.54 -10.11
CA ILE A 4 -21.27 -10.36 -9.23
C ILE A 4 -22.67 -9.73 -9.10
N GLU A 5 -23.59 -10.07 -9.99
CA GLU A 5 -24.95 -9.50 -10.00
C GLU A 5 -25.87 -10.14 -8.94
N THR A 6 -25.32 -11.04 -8.13
CA THR A 6 -26.04 -11.69 -7.04
C THR A 6 -25.30 -11.51 -5.73
N ALA A 7 -26.03 -11.42 -4.61
CA ALA A 7 -25.44 -11.36 -3.28
C ALA A 7 -24.52 -12.58 -3.00
N LEU A 8 -24.85 -13.76 -3.50
CA LEU A 8 -24.00 -14.96 -3.41
C LEU A 8 -22.69 -14.82 -4.18
N GLY A 9 -22.70 -14.14 -5.34
CA GLY A 9 -21.48 -13.82 -6.09
C GLY A 9 -20.54 -12.92 -5.29
N VAL A 10 -21.09 -11.89 -4.64
CA VAL A 10 -20.33 -10.99 -3.75
C VAL A 10 -19.75 -11.74 -2.55
N TYR A 11 -20.55 -12.62 -1.93
CA TYR A 11 -20.06 -13.48 -0.84
C TYR A 11 -18.89 -14.36 -1.29
N GLY A 12 -19.00 -15.00 -2.45
CA GLY A 12 -17.92 -15.80 -3.02
C GLY A 12 -16.62 -14.99 -3.25
N LEU A 13 -16.75 -13.73 -3.66
CA LEU A 13 -15.60 -12.83 -3.79
C LEU A 13 -14.96 -12.49 -2.43
N ILE A 14 -15.76 -12.23 -1.39
CA ILE A 14 -15.24 -11.95 -0.04
C ILE A 14 -14.48 -13.17 0.48
N THR A 15 -15.07 -14.36 0.39
CA THR A 15 -14.42 -15.62 0.81
C THR A 15 -13.14 -15.89 0.02
N GLY A 16 -13.17 -15.65 -1.31
CA GLY A 16 -11.98 -15.72 -2.17
C GLY A 16 -10.89 -14.75 -1.74
N THR A 17 -11.26 -13.51 -1.41
CA THR A 17 -10.31 -12.48 -0.93
C THR A 17 -9.67 -12.88 0.40
N ILE A 18 -10.45 -13.44 1.34
CA ILE A 18 -9.92 -13.97 2.60
C ILE A 18 -8.87 -15.05 2.33
N THR A 19 -9.15 -15.98 1.41
CA THR A 19 -8.21 -17.04 1.02
C THR A 19 -6.90 -16.49 0.43
N ILE A 20 -6.98 -15.46 -0.41
CA ILE A 20 -5.83 -14.76 -0.98
C ILE A 20 -4.97 -14.15 0.14
N ILE A 21 -5.59 -13.44 1.08
CA ILE A 21 -4.89 -12.83 2.21
C ILE A 21 -4.26 -13.90 3.12
N GLU A 22 -4.96 -14.98 3.42
CA GLU A 22 -4.41 -16.10 4.22
C GLU A 22 -3.19 -16.73 3.54
N THR A 23 -3.21 -16.87 2.22
CA THR A 23 -2.05 -17.35 1.47
C THR A 23 -0.89 -16.35 1.55
N SER A 24 -1.18 -15.06 1.45
CA SER A 24 -0.18 -13.99 1.59
C SER A 24 0.47 -13.98 2.98
N ILE A 25 -0.32 -14.20 4.04
CA ILE A 25 0.19 -14.35 5.42
C ILE A 25 1.12 -15.57 5.50
N LYS A 26 0.73 -16.72 4.94
CA LYS A 26 1.57 -17.93 4.94
C LYS A 26 2.90 -17.71 4.21
N ILE A 27 2.89 -17.00 3.08
CA ILE A 27 4.10 -16.62 2.33
C ILE A 27 5.02 -15.79 3.23
N TYR A 28 4.49 -14.79 3.94
CA TYR A 28 5.26 -13.94 4.85
C TYR A 28 5.78 -14.72 6.06
N ASP A 29 4.96 -15.58 6.66
CA ASP A 29 5.32 -16.35 7.85
C ASP A 29 6.37 -17.43 7.56
N ALA A 30 6.41 -17.95 6.32
CA ALA A 30 7.42 -18.90 5.88
C ALA A 30 8.83 -18.29 5.85
N VAL A 31 8.97 -16.96 5.86
CA VAL A 31 10.28 -16.29 5.89
C VAL A 31 10.87 -16.35 7.28
N LYS A 32 11.88 -17.21 7.49
CA LYS A 32 12.56 -17.41 8.78
C LYS A 32 13.30 -16.18 9.29
N ASP A 33 13.97 -15.45 8.37
CA ASP A 33 14.72 -14.24 8.70
C ASP A 33 14.09 -13.03 7.98
N LYS A 34 13.37 -12.21 8.73
CA LYS A 34 12.69 -11.01 8.23
C LYS A 34 13.61 -9.78 8.14
N SER A 35 14.87 -9.88 8.62
CA SER A 35 15.80 -8.74 8.70
C SER A 35 16.28 -8.22 7.32
N GLY A 36 16.16 -9.04 6.27
CA GLY A 36 16.47 -8.64 4.89
C GLY A 36 15.30 -8.09 4.08
N ILE A 37 14.12 -7.95 4.70
CA ILE A 37 12.92 -7.45 4.04
C ILE A 37 12.89 -5.92 4.15
N PRO A 38 12.61 -5.17 3.06
CA PRO A 38 12.38 -3.73 3.13
C PRO A 38 11.28 -3.41 4.15
N GLU A 39 11.50 -2.39 4.98
CA GLU A 39 10.59 -2.04 6.08
C GLU A 39 9.15 -1.82 5.62
N LYS A 40 8.96 -1.12 4.50
CA LYS A 40 7.63 -0.88 3.93
C LYS A 40 6.90 -2.18 3.59
N LEU A 41 7.59 -3.11 2.93
CA LEU A 41 7.02 -4.40 2.55
C LEU A 41 6.69 -5.24 3.80
N ARG A 42 7.53 -5.17 4.83
CA ARG A 42 7.29 -5.82 6.12
C ARG A 42 6.02 -5.26 6.79
N LYS A 43 5.89 -3.92 6.88
CA LYS A 43 4.69 -3.28 7.46
C LYS A 43 3.41 -3.64 6.71
N VAL A 44 3.44 -3.65 5.37
CA VAL A 44 2.30 -4.12 4.56
C VAL A 44 1.94 -5.56 4.93
N SER A 45 2.93 -6.45 5.02
CA SER A 45 2.67 -7.86 5.36
C SER A 45 2.14 -8.04 6.78
N GLU A 46 2.61 -7.24 7.73
CA GLU A 46 2.15 -7.24 9.13
C GLU A 46 0.71 -6.70 9.28
N THR A 47 0.17 -6.01 8.27
CA THR A 47 -1.22 -5.52 8.23
C THR A 47 -2.21 -6.57 7.71
N LEU A 48 -1.74 -7.61 7.02
CA LEU A 48 -2.60 -8.64 6.42
C LEU A 48 -3.55 -9.35 7.41
N PRO A 49 -3.13 -9.69 8.66
CA PRO A 49 -4.04 -10.26 9.66
C PRO A 49 -5.25 -9.36 9.96
N SER A 50 -5.04 -8.05 10.07
CA SER A 50 -6.11 -7.07 10.31
C SER A 50 -7.08 -7.00 9.12
N LEU A 51 -6.57 -7.03 7.89
CA LEU A 51 -7.39 -7.11 6.67
C LEU A 51 -8.26 -8.37 6.66
N LYS A 52 -7.67 -9.52 7.01
CA LYS A 52 -8.40 -10.79 7.11
C LYS A 52 -9.54 -10.71 8.12
N GLU A 53 -9.29 -10.18 9.31
CA GLU A 53 -10.33 -10.09 10.36
C GLU A 53 -11.47 -9.14 9.95
N LEU A 54 -11.18 -8.03 9.24
CA LEU A 54 -12.23 -7.16 8.69
C LEU A 54 -13.12 -7.92 7.70
N LEU A 55 -12.53 -8.64 6.75
CA LEU A 55 -13.29 -9.38 5.74
C LEU A 55 -14.07 -10.56 6.34
N LYS A 56 -13.54 -11.22 7.38
CA LYS A 56 -14.30 -12.23 8.16
C LYS A 56 -15.52 -11.61 8.86
N GLY A 57 -15.40 -10.37 9.32
CA GLY A 57 -16.54 -9.61 9.83
C GLY A 57 -17.64 -9.45 8.78
N ALA A 58 -17.28 -9.11 7.54
CA ALA A 58 -18.21 -9.03 6.41
C ALA A 58 -18.83 -10.40 6.07
N GLU A 59 -18.03 -11.46 6.05
CA GLU A 59 -18.51 -12.83 5.82
C GLU A 59 -19.54 -13.26 6.89
N ALA A 60 -19.27 -12.97 8.16
CA ALA A 60 -20.19 -13.24 9.26
C ALA A 60 -21.47 -12.41 9.18
N GLN A 61 -21.37 -11.15 8.70
CA GLN A 61 -22.51 -10.28 8.46
C GLN A 61 -23.40 -10.84 7.35
N PHE A 62 -22.80 -11.29 6.23
CA PHE A 62 -23.52 -11.92 5.13
C PHE A 62 -24.31 -13.13 5.59
N SER A 63 -23.73 -13.98 6.44
CA SER A 63 -24.40 -15.19 6.96
C SER A 63 -25.63 -14.87 7.81
N LYS A 64 -25.78 -13.63 8.31
CA LYS A 64 -26.94 -13.16 9.08
C LYS A 64 -27.95 -12.41 8.21
N SER A 65 -27.56 -11.97 7.02
CA SER A 65 -28.37 -11.20 6.09
C SER A 65 -29.15 -12.12 5.14
N GLN A 66 -30.27 -11.62 4.61
CA GLN A 66 -30.97 -12.39 3.57
C GLN A 66 -30.25 -12.23 2.22
N PRO A 67 -30.16 -13.30 1.39
CA PRO A 67 -29.47 -13.27 0.09
C PRO A 67 -30.01 -12.24 -0.92
N ALA A 68 -31.19 -11.70 -0.67
CA ALA A 68 -31.84 -10.67 -1.53
C ALA A 68 -31.52 -9.23 -1.09
N ASP A 69 -30.57 -9.04 -0.17
CA ASP A 69 -30.19 -7.69 0.29
C ASP A 69 -29.49 -6.93 -0.83
N THR A 70 -30.13 -5.86 -1.32
CA THR A 70 -29.62 -5.03 -2.40
C THR A 70 -28.30 -4.33 -2.06
N ALA A 71 -28.03 -4.07 -0.77
CA ALA A 71 -26.79 -3.45 -0.33
C ALA A 71 -25.55 -4.28 -0.73
N TRP A 72 -25.65 -5.62 -0.69
CA TRP A 72 -24.58 -6.51 -1.12
C TRP A 72 -24.31 -6.46 -2.61
N ILE A 73 -25.37 -6.32 -3.42
CA ILE A 73 -25.24 -6.22 -4.88
C ILE A 73 -24.59 -4.88 -5.27
N GLU A 74 -24.94 -3.80 -4.57
CA GLU A 74 -24.42 -2.46 -4.85
C GLU A 74 -22.91 -2.36 -4.64
N VAL A 75 -22.34 -3.12 -3.69
CA VAL A 75 -20.89 -3.13 -3.43
C VAL A 75 -20.13 -4.19 -4.23
N GLY A 76 -20.80 -4.96 -5.07
CA GLY A 76 -20.21 -6.08 -5.82
C GLY A 76 -18.97 -5.68 -6.63
N LYS A 77 -18.99 -4.50 -7.27
CA LYS A 77 -17.86 -3.99 -8.03
C LYS A 77 -16.67 -3.59 -7.15
N ASP A 78 -16.95 -3.03 -5.96
CA ASP A 78 -15.90 -2.62 -5.04
C ASP A 78 -15.26 -3.85 -4.37
N VAL A 79 -16.04 -4.86 -4.05
CA VAL A 79 -15.54 -6.17 -3.56
C VAL A 79 -14.70 -6.85 -4.64
N GLN A 80 -15.10 -6.81 -5.91
CA GLN A 80 -14.31 -7.36 -7.00
C GLN A 80 -12.96 -6.65 -7.13
N ARG A 81 -12.94 -5.32 -7.12
CA ARG A 81 -11.70 -4.54 -7.20
C ARG A 81 -10.80 -4.78 -5.98
N CYS A 82 -11.39 -4.92 -4.79
CA CYS A 82 -10.66 -5.32 -3.59
C CYS A 82 -9.99 -6.69 -3.77
N ASN A 83 -10.72 -7.66 -4.32
CA ASN A 83 -10.18 -9.00 -4.62
C ASN A 83 -9.01 -8.91 -5.62
N GLU A 84 -9.16 -8.16 -6.71
CA GLU A 84 -8.11 -7.95 -7.71
C GLU A 84 -6.87 -7.29 -7.09
N ALA A 85 -7.02 -6.26 -6.26
CA ALA A 85 -5.90 -5.61 -5.56
C ALA A 85 -5.21 -6.56 -4.57
N CYS A 86 -5.96 -7.40 -3.86
CA CYS A 86 -5.39 -8.43 -2.99
C CYS A 86 -4.63 -9.50 -3.78
N GLN A 87 -5.09 -9.86 -4.97
CA GLN A 87 -4.39 -10.80 -5.86
C GLN A 87 -3.08 -10.19 -6.37
N GLU A 88 -3.09 -8.93 -6.81
CA GLU A 88 -1.87 -8.22 -7.21
C GLU A 88 -0.86 -8.14 -6.05
N LEU A 89 -1.34 -7.89 -4.82
CA LEU A 89 -0.51 -7.87 -3.62
C LEU A 89 0.09 -9.23 -3.31
N GLN A 90 -0.69 -10.31 -3.38
CA GLN A 90 -0.20 -11.69 -3.21
C GLN A 90 0.89 -12.02 -4.23
N ASP A 91 0.70 -11.68 -5.51
CA ASP A 91 1.66 -11.92 -6.57
C ASP A 91 2.97 -11.15 -6.33
N LEU A 92 2.87 -9.91 -5.82
CA LEU A 92 4.02 -9.10 -5.45
C LEU A 92 4.78 -9.74 -4.28
N LEU A 93 4.07 -10.15 -3.22
CA LEU A 93 4.67 -10.81 -2.06
C LEU A 93 5.33 -12.14 -2.43
N SER A 94 4.70 -12.95 -3.26
CA SER A 94 5.26 -14.22 -3.76
C SER A 94 6.57 -14.01 -4.53
N LYS A 95 6.67 -12.92 -5.28
CA LYS A 95 7.89 -12.55 -6.00
C LYS A 95 8.96 -11.98 -5.07
N ALA A 96 8.57 -11.21 -4.05
CA ALA A 96 9.47 -10.57 -3.11
C ALA A 96 10.05 -11.54 -2.08
N TYR A 97 9.29 -12.54 -1.68
CA TYR A 97 9.67 -13.54 -0.68
C TYR A 97 10.06 -14.88 -1.35
N PRO A 98 11.33 -15.06 -1.69
CA PRO A 98 11.79 -16.32 -2.25
C PRO A 98 11.80 -17.44 -1.20
N GLU A 99 11.70 -18.69 -1.67
CA GLU A 99 11.75 -19.90 -0.86
C GLU A 99 12.93 -19.96 0.13
N GLU A 100 12.81 -20.81 1.14
CA GLU A 100 13.59 -20.88 2.39
C GLU A 100 15.13 -20.84 2.27
N GLU A 101 15.71 -21.22 1.11
CA GLU A 101 17.17 -21.36 0.93
C GLU A 101 17.90 -20.11 0.42
N ALA A 102 17.19 -19.03 0.11
CA ALA A 102 17.83 -17.82 -0.43
C ALA A 102 18.60 -17.04 0.63
N SER A 103 19.85 -16.67 0.35
CA SER A 103 20.65 -15.83 1.24
C SER A 103 19.98 -14.47 1.49
N ARG A 104 20.25 -13.85 2.67
CA ARG A 104 19.73 -12.53 3.05
C ARG A 104 19.95 -11.46 1.96
N ALA A 105 21.14 -11.43 1.36
CA ALA A 105 21.47 -10.49 0.29
C ALA A 105 20.60 -10.71 -0.95
N ARG A 106 20.35 -11.97 -1.35
CA ARG A 106 19.51 -12.30 -2.50
C ARG A 106 18.04 -11.95 -2.26
N ARG A 107 17.54 -12.14 -1.03
CA ARG A 107 16.19 -11.72 -0.62
C ARG A 107 16.03 -10.20 -0.71
N PHE A 108 16.99 -9.45 -0.16
CA PHE A 108 16.98 -7.98 -0.21
C PHE A 108 16.99 -7.47 -1.65
N VAL A 109 17.87 -7.97 -2.50
CA VAL A 109 17.95 -7.57 -3.92
C VAL A 109 16.65 -7.91 -4.64
N LYS A 110 16.09 -9.10 -4.45
CA LYS A 110 14.84 -9.52 -5.09
C LYS A 110 13.66 -8.66 -4.63
N ALA A 111 13.51 -8.41 -3.32
CA ALA A 111 12.47 -7.56 -2.79
C ALA A 111 12.60 -6.11 -3.28
N ALA A 112 13.83 -5.54 -3.27
CA ALA A 112 14.10 -4.20 -3.76
C ALA A 112 13.79 -4.06 -5.27
N THR A 113 14.22 -5.02 -6.10
CA THR A 113 13.94 -4.98 -7.54
C THR A 113 12.46 -5.15 -7.86
N THR A 114 11.73 -5.96 -7.08
CA THR A 114 10.28 -6.13 -7.26
C THR A 114 9.52 -4.85 -6.93
N THR A 115 9.92 -4.14 -5.87
CA THR A 115 9.30 -2.86 -5.49
C THR A 115 9.71 -1.69 -6.39
N LEU A 116 10.89 -1.76 -7.02
CA LEU A 116 11.45 -0.68 -7.86
C LEU A 116 11.22 -0.88 -9.37
N SER A 117 10.69 -2.01 -9.81
CA SER A 117 10.58 -2.35 -11.25
C SER A 117 9.59 -1.49 -12.07
N GLY A 118 9.07 -0.40 -11.52
CA GLY A 118 8.57 0.79 -12.21
C GLY A 118 7.36 0.66 -13.15
N LYS A 119 6.83 -0.53 -13.40
CA LYS A 119 5.70 -0.76 -14.32
C LYS A 119 4.41 -1.26 -13.63
N GLY A 120 4.40 -1.39 -12.31
CA GLY A 120 3.27 -1.87 -11.53
C GLY A 120 3.07 -1.05 -10.25
N LYS A 121 1.98 -1.29 -9.56
CA LYS A 121 1.71 -0.68 -8.27
C LYS A 121 2.67 -1.24 -7.21
N THR A 122 3.07 -0.39 -6.25
CA THR A 122 3.84 -0.84 -5.09
C THR A 122 2.92 -1.51 -4.06
N ALA A 123 3.50 -2.26 -3.12
CA ALA A 123 2.72 -2.91 -2.06
C ALA A 123 1.93 -1.90 -1.22
N GLU A 124 2.51 -0.72 -0.96
CA GLU A 124 1.86 0.37 -0.21
C GLU A 124 0.69 0.98 -0.99
N GLN A 125 0.83 1.11 -2.32
CA GLN A 125 -0.25 1.59 -3.17
C GLN A 125 -1.41 0.60 -3.22
N LEU A 126 -1.12 -0.70 -3.32
CA LEU A 126 -2.13 -1.75 -3.27
C LEU A 126 -2.83 -1.78 -1.91
N LEU A 127 -2.09 -1.66 -0.80
CA LEU A 127 -2.69 -1.58 0.53
C LEU A 127 -3.63 -0.37 0.66
N LYS A 128 -3.25 0.78 0.10
CA LYS A 128 -4.10 1.98 0.07
C LYS A 128 -5.38 1.76 -0.74
N GLU A 129 -5.28 1.10 -1.88
CA GLU A 129 -6.47 0.78 -2.70
C GLU A 129 -7.41 -0.17 -1.95
N ILE A 130 -6.86 -1.22 -1.33
CA ILE A 130 -7.63 -2.17 -0.51
C ILE A 130 -8.33 -1.42 0.62
N GLN A 131 -7.63 -0.55 1.35
CA GLN A 131 -8.21 0.29 2.39
C GLN A 131 -9.40 1.10 1.86
N GLY A 132 -9.26 1.77 0.71
CA GLY A 132 -10.34 2.56 0.11
C GLY A 132 -11.60 1.73 -0.19
N TYR A 133 -11.44 0.48 -0.66
CA TYR A 133 -12.58 -0.41 -0.85
C TYR A 133 -13.22 -0.85 0.48
N LEU A 134 -12.42 -1.07 1.52
CA LEU A 134 -12.94 -1.41 2.85
C LEU A 134 -13.69 -0.22 3.48
N GLU A 135 -13.27 1.02 3.24
CA GLU A 135 -14.02 2.22 3.64
C GLU A 135 -15.42 2.24 3.02
N VAL A 136 -15.54 1.94 1.72
CA VAL A 136 -16.85 1.83 1.06
C VAL A 136 -17.72 0.74 1.70
N LEU A 137 -17.13 -0.40 2.05
CA LEU A 137 -17.87 -1.49 2.72
C LEU A 137 -18.30 -1.09 4.15
N LEU A 138 -17.51 -0.29 4.85
CA LEU A 138 -17.86 0.25 6.17
C LEU A 138 -19.00 1.27 6.05
N ASP A 139 -18.94 2.20 5.11
CA ASP A 139 -19.98 3.21 4.86
C ASP A 139 -21.32 2.56 4.49
N ARG A 140 -21.28 1.41 3.83
CA ARG A 140 -22.47 0.60 3.51
C ARG A 140 -22.89 -0.35 4.64
N GLN A 141 -22.27 -0.23 5.82
CA GLN A 141 -22.56 -1.06 7.02
C GLN A 141 -22.36 -2.57 6.80
N ILE A 142 -21.58 -2.96 5.80
CA ILE A 142 -21.18 -4.35 5.55
C ILE A 142 -20.04 -4.74 6.47
N LEU A 143 -19.14 -3.79 6.80
CA LEU A 143 -18.15 -3.93 7.86
C LEU A 143 -18.65 -3.25 9.13
N THR A 144 -18.30 -3.81 10.28
CA THR A 144 -18.72 -3.28 11.60
C THR A 144 -17.57 -2.84 12.47
N ASN A 145 -16.33 -3.21 12.14
CA ASN A 145 -15.15 -2.88 12.95
C ASN A 145 -14.40 -1.66 12.38
N ALA A 146 -14.93 -0.47 12.65
CA ALA A 146 -14.29 0.79 12.23
C ALA A 146 -12.91 1.00 12.89
N ALA A 147 -12.70 0.56 14.13
CA ALA A 147 -11.42 0.73 14.81
C ALA A 147 -10.29 -0.01 14.11
N LEU A 148 -10.53 -1.23 13.67
CA LEU A 148 -9.53 -2.03 12.94
C LEU A 148 -9.21 -1.40 11.56
N LEU A 149 -10.19 -0.75 10.92
CA LEU A 149 -9.96 -0.03 9.66
C LEU A 149 -9.11 1.23 9.89
N GLU A 150 -9.32 1.95 10.99
CA GLU A 150 -8.47 3.10 11.35
C GLU A 150 -7.02 2.69 11.63
N ASP A 151 -6.77 1.53 12.23
CA ASP A 151 -5.40 1.00 12.41
C ASP A 151 -4.72 0.73 11.05
N ILE A 152 -5.45 0.15 10.09
CA ILE A 152 -4.94 -0.06 8.73
C ILE A 152 -4.64 1.28 8.06
N LYS A 153 -5.52 2.24 8.20
CA LYS A 153 -5.37 3.60 7.64
C LYS A 153 -4.16 4.31 8.23
N ALA A 154 -3.93 4.22 9.54
CA ALA A 154 -2.74 4.77 10.18
C ALA A 154 -1.46 4.18 9.57
N THR A 155 -1.43 2.87 9.31
CA THR A 155 -0.31 2.21 8.64
C THR A 155 -0.13 2.72 7.20
N VAL A 156 -1.21 2.89 6.43
CA VAL A 156 -1.15 3.43 5.06
C VAL A 156 -0.63 4.86 5.05
N ASP A 157 -1.10 5.71 5.97
CA ASP A 157 -0.66 7.11 6.08
C ASP A 157 0.84 7.20 6.47
N GLU A 158 1.35 6.27 7.25
CA GLU A 158 2.78 6.16 7.57
C GLU A 158 3.62 5.73 6.35
N LEU A 159 3.11 4.77 5.57
CA LEU A 159 3.81 4.22 4.42
C LEU A 159 3.82 5.17 3.21
N LEU A 160 2.74 5.92 3.03
CA LEU A 160 2.52 6.88 1.96
C LEU A 160 2.29 8.29 2.54
N PRO A 161 3.31 8.95 3.07
CA PRO A 161 3.16 10.30 3.62
C PRO A 161 2.57 11.22 2.57
N ARG A 162 1.59 12.03 2.97
CA ARG A 162 0.89 12.97 2.07
C ARG A 162 1.92 13.83 1.35
N GLN A 163 1.85 13.87 0.01
CA GLN A 163 2.63 14.80 -0.79
C GLN A 163 2.28 16.24 -0.33
N GLY A 164 3.16 16.85 0.44
CA GLY A 164 2.98 18.19 1.00
C GLY A 164 3.79 18.43 2.26
N GLN A 165 4.23 17.40 2.97
CA GLN A 165 5.22 17.52 4.03
C GLN A 165 6.55 16.92 3.55
N VAL A 166 7.26 17.63 2.69
CA VAL A 166 8.71 17.53 2.67
C VAL A 166 9.16 18.09 4.02
N GLN A 167 9.13 17.26 5.07
CA GLN A 167 9.99 17.49 6.20
C GLN A 167 11.40 17.37 5.66
N ASN A 168 12.01 18.54 5.40
CA ASN A 168 13.46 18.68 5.32
C ASN A 168 14.03 18.28 6.70
N ASN A 169 13.94 17.00 7.04
CA ASN A 169 14.72 16.42 8.11
C ASN A 169 16.11 16.17 7.52
N VAL A 170 16.79 17.24 7.21
CA VAL A 170 18.24 17.25 7.09
C VAL A 170 18.70 17.03 8.53
N ASN A 171 18.78 15.76 8.95
CA ASN A 171 19.61 15.38 10.07
C ASN A 171 21.01 15.84 9.71
N GLY A 172 21.40 16.98 10.29
CA GLY A 172 22.69 17.59 10.06
C GLY A 172 23.80 16.65 10.55
N ASP A 173 24.35 15.90 9.63
CA ASP A 173 25.75 15.55 9.74
C ASP A 173 26.52 16.88 9.59
N ASN A 174 27.19 17.22 10.65
CA ASN A 174 28.01 18.38 10.88
C ASN A 174 29.19 18.39 9.91
N ILE A 175 28.90 18.70 8.62
CA ILE A 175 29.95 19.04 7.65
C ILE A 175 30.05 20.56 7.66
N GLY A 176 31.22 21.02 8.13
CA GLY A 176 31.45 22.39 8.51
C GLY A 176 31.16 23.41 7.42
N ARG A 177 30.56 24.48 7.87
CA ARG A 177 30.73 25.90 7.43
C ARG A 177 30.13 26.38 6.13
N ASP A 178 29.28 25.66 5.39
CA ASP A 178 28.60 26.33 4.28
C ASP A 178 27.09 26.22 4.42
N LYS A 179 26.42 27.30 4.83
CA LYS A 179 24.98 27.43 4.77
C LYS A 179 24.54 27.65 3.32
N ILE A 180 24.03 26.60 2.68
CA ILE A 180 23.39 26.76 1.37
C ILE A 180 21.90 27.00 1.60
N SER A 181 21.40 28.16 1.24
CA SER A 181 19.98 28.46 1.25
C SER A 181 19.41 28.38 -0.16
N TYR A 182 18.29 27.65 -0.30
CA TYR A 182 17.55 27.56 -1.55
C TYR A 182 16.33 28.47 -1.47
N THR A 183 16.24 29.43 -2.36
CA THR A 183 15.03 30.22 -2.56
C THR A 183 14.52 30.00 -3.96
N SER A 184 13.27 29.53 -4.07
CA SER A 184 12.55 29.39 -5.33
C SER A 184 11.51 30.49 -5.43
N SER A 185 11.72 31.46 -6.32
CA SER A 185 10.72 32.45 -6.69
C SER A 185 10.65 32.55 -8.21
N GLY A 186 9.59 32.06 -8.81
CA GLY A 186 9.39 32.11 -10.26
C GLY A 186 10.19 31.05 -11.03
N SER A 187 10.16 31.09 -12.33
CA SER A 187 10.69 30.10 -13.27
C SER A 187 12.23 30.01 -13.36
N GLY A 188 12.97 30.19 -12.25
CA GLY A 188 14.42 30.06 -12.18
C GLY A 188 14.89 29.61 -10.80
N HIS A 189 15.94 28.80 -10.74
CA HIS A 189 16.60 28.41 -9.49
C HIS A 189 17.79 29.33 -9.22
N MET A 190 17.84 29.94 -8.05
CA MET A 190 18.93 30.77 -7.59
C MET A 190 19.71 30.07 -6.47
N PHE A 191 21.00 29.86 -6.68
CA PHE A 191 21.90 29.28 -5.69
C PHE A 191 22.81 30.39 -5.19
N THR A 192 22.81 30.61 -3.88
CA THR A 192 23.74 31.56 -3.24
C THR A 192 24.62 30.83 -2.25
N GLY A 193 25.92 30.90 -2.42
CA GLY A 193 26.94 30.42 -1.48
C GLY A 193 27.90 31.54 -1.13
N ASP A 194 28.71 31.40 -0.07
CA ASP A 194 29.60 32.43 0.47
C ASP A 194 30.65 32.98 -0.50
N HIS A 195 30.81 32.41 -1.69
CA HIS A 195 31.81 32.78 -2.68
C HIS A 195 31.29 33.07 -4.08
N GLY A 196 29.98 33.27 -4.28
CA GLY A 196 29.47 33.69 -5.58
C GLY A 196 28.00 33.35 -5.81
N THR A 197 27.39 34.14 -6.70
CA THR A 197 26.03 33.93 -7.17
C THR A 197 26.08 33.31 -8.56
N PHE A 198 25.49 32.12 -8.73
CA PHE A 198 25.37 31.48 -10.04
C PHE A 198 23.95 31.61 -10.56
N HIS A 199 23.77 32.19 -11.72
CA HIS A 199 22.50 32.23 -12.44
C HIS A 199 22.46 31.07 -13.45
N ILE A 200 21.53 30.13 -13.27
CA ILE A 200 21.21 29.14 -14.28
C ILE A 200 19.81 29.48 -14.80
N GLY A 201 19.77 30.21 -15.88
CA GLY A 201 18.49 30.57 -16.48
C GLY A 201 18.64 31.27 -17.82
N GLY A 202 18.02 30.70 -18.85
CA GLY A 202 17.61 31.43 -20.05
C GLY A 202 18.66 31.68 -21.12
N THR A 203 18.89 30.68 -21.95
CA THR A 203 19.33 30.96 -23.34
C THR A 203 18.21 31.68 -24.08
N SER A 204 18.38 33.00 -24.27
CA SER A 204 17.69 33.73 -25.32
C SER A 204 18.29 33.29 -26.65
N ILE A 205 17.48 32.56 -27.45
CA ILE A 205 17.81 32.33 -28.87
C ILE A 205 17.27 33.52 -29.62
N HIS A 206 18.17 34.32 -30.21
CA HIS A 206 17.84 35.25 -31.30
C HIS A 206 17.86 34.47 -32.63
#